data_28778b65b6d4a20cba435c5569a01ae8
#
_entry.id   28778b65b6d4a20cba435c5569a01ae8
#
_cell.length_a   1.000
_cell.length_b   1.000
_cell.length_c   1.000
_cell.angle_alpha   90.00
_cell.angle_beta   90.00
_cell.angle_gamma   90.00
#
_symmetry.space_group_name_H-M   'P 1'
#
loop_
_entity.id
_entity.type
_entity.pdbx_description
1 polymer ?
#
loop_
_entity_poly.entity_id
_entity_poly.type
_entity_poly.pdbx_seq_one_letter_code
_entity_poly.pdbx_strand_id
1 'polypeptide(L)'
;MIKFNLIVSLLILPIMATDIAAQARFTPKELPYAYDALAPQVSEETLRFHHDKHYVGYVNKLNELILDTPYARQPLEDIVVSADGAIFNNAAQMWNHEFFFDQLSPDGEARPTGALL
;
A
#
# COMPACT_ATOMS: atom_id res chain seq x y z
N MET A 1 65.61 -30.13 15.18
CA MET A 1 64.15 -30.40 15.07
C MET A 1 63.43 -29.03 15.20
N ILE A 2 62.96 -28.51 14.06
CA ILE A 2 62.26 -27.22 14.00
C ILE A 2 60.75 -27.51 14.10
N LYS A 3 60.08 -27.02 15.16
CA LYS A 3 58.64 -27.17 15.34
C LYS A 3 57.93 -26.01 14.61
N PHE A 4 57.20 -26.31 13.54
CA PHE A 4 56.31 -25.37 12.84
C PHE A 4 55.01 -25.28 13.62
N ASN A 5 54.77 -24.13 14.25
CA ASN A 5 53.45 -23.82 14.81
C ASN A 5 52.57 -23.20 13.71
N LEU A 6 51.56 -23.95 13.27
CA LEU A 6 50.54 -23.49 12.34
C LEU A 6 49.49 -22.66 13.11
N ILE A 7 49.57 -21.34 12.96
CA ILE A 7 48.54 -20.45 13.51
C ILE A 7 47.37 -20.44 12.47
N VAL A 8 46.30 -21.14 12.78
CA VAL A 8 45.07 -21.04 12.02
C VAL A 8 44.33 -19.78 12.47
N SER A 9 44.42 -18.72 11.66
CA SER A 9 43.68 -17.47 11.90
C SER A 9 42.24 -17.68 11.38
N LEU A 10 41.30 -17.85 12.33
CA LEU A 10 39.89 -17.95 12.03
C LEU A 10 39.37 -16.53 11.70
N LEU A 11 39.22 -16.22 10.42
CA LEU A 11 38.54 -15.00 9.95
C LEU A 11 37.06 -15.11 10.28
N ILE A 12 36.61 -14.48 11.34
CA ILE A 12 35.18 -14.26 11.60
C ILE A 12 34.76 -13.09 10.74
N LEU A 13 34.11 -13.41 9.61
CA LEU A 13 33.39 -12.41 8.81
C LEU A 13 32.20 -11.91 9.68
N PRO A 14 32.04 -10.59 9.88
CA PRO A 14 30.82 -10.09 10.50
C PRO A 14 29.64 -10.35 9.54
N ILE A 15 28.68 -11.15 10.00
CA ILE A 15 27.38 -11.25 9.34
C ILE A 15 26.75 -9.86 9.53
N MET A 16 26.78 -9.06 8.45
CA MET A 16 26.00 -7.84 8.38
C MET A 16 24.54 -8.28 8.40
N ALA A 17 23.92 -8.21 9.57
CA ALA A 17 22.48 -8.25 9.67
C ALA A 17 21.98 -7.04 8.89
N THR A 18 21.52 -7.27 7.65
CA THR A 18 20.70 -6.29 6.94
C THR A 18 19.42 -6.18 7.76
N ASP A 19 19.27 -5.11 8.52
CA ASP A 19 17.97 -4.64 8.98
C ASP A 19 17.13 -4.45 7.71
N ILE A 20 16.37 -5.49 7.35
CA ILE A 20 15.22 -5.32 6.44
C ILE A 20 14.21 -4.59 7.32
N ALA A 21 14.38 -3.26 7.43
CA ALA A 21 13.31 -2.40 7.89
C ALA A 21 12.09 -2.84 7.11
N ALA A 22 11.04 -3.27 7.81
CA ALA A 22 9.82 -3.77 7.19
C ALA A 22 9.26 -2.64 6.33
N GLN A 23 9.61 -2.65 5.04
CA GLN A 23 9.16 -1.67 4.10
C GLN A 23 7.65 -1.87 3.92
N ALA A 24 6.90 -0.79 4.03
CA ALA A 24 5.46 -0.82 3.82
C ALA A 24 5.15 -1.56 2.51
N ARG A 25 4.29 -2.58 2.59
CA ARG A 25 3.97 -3.45 1.45
C ARG A 25 3.15 -2.70 0.39
N PHE A 26 2.27 -1.82 0.84
CA PHE A 26 1.43 -0.98 0.00
C PHE A 26 1.80 0.49 0.17
N THR A 27 1.83 1.21 -0.94
CA THR A 27 2.04 2.66 -0.97
C THR A 27 0.76 3.31 -1.48
N PRO A 28 0.26 4.38 -0.84
CA PRO A 28 -0.89 5.09 -1.36
C PRO A 28 -0.66 5.55 -2.80
N LYS A 29 -1.65 5.35 -3.67
CA LYS A 29 -1.64 5.87 -5.03
C LYS A 29 -1.92 7.37 -5.03
N GLU A 30 -1.26 8.10 -5.90
CA GLU A 30 -1.61 9.48 -6.21
C GLU A 30 -2.95 9.53 -6.95
N LEU A 31 -3.68 10.63 -6.77
CA LEU A 31 -4.88 10.89 -7.58
C LEU A 31 -4.48 11.12 -9.05
N PRO A 32 -5.28 10.65 -10.03
CA PRO A 32 -5.02 10.88 -11.45
C PRO A 32 -5.36 12.32 -11.90
N TYR A 33 -5.76 13.20 -11.00
CA TYR A 33 -6.14 14.60 -11.21
C TYR A 33 -5.75 15.46 -10.01
N ALA A 34 -5.72 16.78 -10.20
CA ALA A 34 -5.44 17.73 -9.12
C ALA A 34 -6.60 17.75 -8.09
N TYR A 35 -6.29 18.09 -6.83
CA TYR A 35 -7.28 18.10 -5.75
C TYR A 35 -8.45 19.06 -5.97
N ASP A 36 -8.24 20.15 -6.72
CA ASP A 36 -9.26 21.15 -7.07
C ASP A 36 -9.99 20.87 -8.38
N ALA A 37 -9.56 19.84 -9.12
CA ALA A 37 -10.05 19.58 -10.47
C ALA A 37 -11.52 19.15 -10.54
N LEU A 38 -12.10 18.66 -9.43
CA LEU A 38 -13.50 18.23 -9.36
C LEU A 38 -14.44 19.32 -8.81
N ALA A 39 -13.93 20.52 -8.51
CA ALA A 39 -14.75 21.61 -8.03
C ALA A 39 -15.68 22.14 -9.15
N PRO A 40 -16.90 22.61 -8.82
CA PRO A 40 -17.48 22.75 -7.49
C PRO A 40 -18.20 21.50 -6.95
N GLN A 41 -18.29 20.42 -7.70
CA GLN A 41 -19.03 19.19 -7.33
C GLN A 41 -18.44 18.51 -6.11
N VAL A 42 -17.10 18.41 -6.08
CA VAL A 42 -16.33 17.96 -4.92
C VAL A 42 -15.29 19.03 -4.60
N SER A 43 -15.33 19.59 -3.39
CA SER A 43 -14.36 20.60 -2.99
C SER A 43 -12.95 20.00 -2.81
N GLU A 44 -11.93 20.82 -3.01
CA GLU A 44 -10.55 20.43 -2.73
C GLU A 44 -10.37 19.91 -1.30
N GLU A 45 -10.95 20.59 -0.32
CA GLU A 45 -10.89 20.20 1.09
C GLU A 45 -11.48 18.79 1.31
N THR A 46 -12.65 18.53 0.73
CA THR A 46 -13.29 17.20 0.81
C THR A 46 -12.40 16.13 0.20
N LEU A 47 -11.83 16.39 -0.97
CA LEU A 47 -11.00 15.42 -1.67
C LEU A 47 -9.69 15.15 -0.93
N ARG A 48 -9.05 16.18 -0.38
CA ARG A 48 -7.87 16.02 0.49
C ARG A 48 -8.19 15.21 1.74
N PHE A 49 -9.31 15.47 2.38
CA PHE A 49 -9.71 14.71 3.56
C PHE A 49 -10.00 13.24 3.21
N HIS A 50 -10.70 12.99 2.10
CA HIS A 50 -11.06 11.65 1.66
C HIS A 50 -9.82 10.84 1.22
N HIS A 51 -8.88 11.45 0.51
CA HIS A 51 -7.65 10.81 0.07
C HIS A 51 -6.60 10.76 1.20
N ASP A 52 -6.15 11.92 1.71
CA ASP A 52 -4.96 12.00 2.56
C ASP A 52 -5.21 11.50 4.00
N LYS A 53 -6.48 11.44 4.44
CA LYS A 53 -6.84 10.95 5.77
C LYS A 53 -7.48 9.57 5.73
N HIS A 54 -8.57 9.41 4.98
CA HIS A 54 -9.29 8.15 4.97
C HIS A 54 -8.52 7.06 4.21
N TYR A 55 -8.25 7.28 2.93
CA TYR A 55 -7.57 6.27 2.10
C TYR A 55 -6.16 5.95 2.62
N VAL A 56 -5.33 6.97 2.84
CA VAL A 56 -3.97 6.77 3.38
C VAL A 56 -4.01 6.09 4.75
N GLY A 57 -5.00 6.41 5.58
CA GLY A 57 -5.21 5.75 6.87
C GLY A 57 -5.45 4.23 6.73
N TYR A 58 -6.28 3.81 5.78
CA TYR A 58 -6.52 2.38 5.50
C TYR A 58 -5.28 1.67 4.97
N VAL A 59 -4.52 2.30 4.06
CA VAL A 59 -3.26 1.75 3.54
C VAL A 59 -2.26 1.52 4.66
N ASN A 60 -2.04 2.52 5.51
CA ASN A 60 -1.11 2.43 6.62
C ASN A 60 -1.55 1.35 7.62
N LYS A 61 -2.86 1.31 7.94
CA LYS A 61 -3.38 0.30 8.87
C LYS A 61 -3.30 -1.12 8.31
N LEU A 62 -3.53 -1.30 7.02
CA LEU A 62 -3.35 -2.60 6.38
C LEU A 62 -1.90 -3.06 6.49
N ASN A 63 -0.93 -2.19 6.16
CA ASN A 63 0.50 -2.49 6.27
C ASN A 63 0.90 -2.95 7.68
N GLU A 64 0.37 -2.29 8.72
CA GLU A 64 0.60 -2.70 10.11
C GLU A 64 0.03 -4.10 10.41
N LEU A 65 -1.20 -4.34 9.96
CA LEU A 65 -1.94 -5.58 10.28
C LEU A 65 -1.38 -6.80 9.57
N ILE A 66 -0.83 -6.65 8.37
CA ILE A 66 -0.28 -7.78 7.59
C ILE A 66 1.19 -8.06 7.90
N LEU A 67 1.86 -7.21 8.67
CA LEU A 67 3.25 -7.40 9.06
C LEU A 67 3.40 -8.78 9.72
N ASP A 68 4.43 -9.54 9.30
CA ASP A 68 4.73 -10.89 9.79
C ASP A 68 3.61 -11.94 9.58
N THR A 69 2.62 -11.64 8.73
CA THR A 69 1.59 -12.58 8.32
C THR A 69 1.82 -13.11 6.89
N PRO A 70 1.17 -14.21 6.47
CA PRO A 70 1.21 -14.66 5.08
C PRO A 70 0.69 -13.60 4.09
N TYR A 71 -0.19 -12.70 4.51
CA TYR A 71 -0.74 -11.62 3.69
C TYR A 71 0.30 -10.58 3.25
N ALA A 72 1.41 -10.43 3.98
CA ALA A 72 2.48 -9.50 3.61
C ALA A 72 3.07 -9.74 2.22
N ARG A 73 2.81 -10.89 1.60
CA ARG A 73 3.33 -11.27 0.27
C ARG A 73 2.25 -11.42 -0.79
N GLN A 74 0.99 -11.17 -0.46
CA GLN A 74 -0.14 -11.37 -1.37
C GLN A 74 -0.53 -10.06 -2.06
N PRO A 75 -1.03 -10.11 -3.31
CA PRO A 75 -1.70 -8.98 -3.96
C PRO A 75 -2.90 -8.50 -3.13
N LEU A 76 -3.29 -7.23 -3.29
CA LEU A 76 -4.41 -6.65 -2.55
C LEU A 76 -5.72 -7.41 -2.79
N GLU A 77 -5.97 -7.79 -4.02
CA GLU A 77 -7.17 -8.54 -4.43
C GLU A 77 -7.27 -9.89 -3.73
N ASP A 78 -6.14 -10.60 -3.60
CA ASP A 78 -6.08 -11.90 -2.92
C ASP A 78 -6.35 -11.75 -1.42
N ILE A 79 -5.86 -10.66 -0.80
CA ILE A 79 -6.15 -10.34 0.59
C ILE A 79 -7.64 -10.05 0.78
N VAL A 80 -8.24 -9.26 -0.11
CA VAL A 80 -9.69 -8.94 -0.06
C VAL A 80 -10.54 -10.21 -0.16
N VAL A 81 -10.12 -11.19 -0.95
CA VAL A 81 -10.89 -12.44 -1.14
C VAL A 81 -10.69 -13.43 0.00
N SER A 82 -9.51 -13.47 0.62
CA SER A 82 -9.12 -14.55 1.54
C SER A 82 -9.03 -14.15 3.01
N ALA A 83 -8.94 -12.85 3.33
CA ALA A 83 -8.84 -12.38 4.70
C ALA A 83 -10.22 -12.21 5.35
N ASP A 84 -10.20 -12.07 6.68
CA ASP A 84 -11.37 -11.71 7.48
C ASP A 84 -11.03 -10.57 8.48
N GLY A 85 -12.02 -10.16 9.25
CA GLY A 85 -11.87 -9.20 10.35
C GLY A 85 -11.21 -7.88 9.93
N ALA A 86 -10.23 -7.46 10.72
CA ALA A 86 -9.58 -6.16 10.52
C ALA A 86 -8.73 -6.11 9.25
N ILE A 87 -8.09 -7.22 8.85
CA ILE A 87 -7.28 -7.28 7.62
C ILE A 87 -8.19 -7.12 6.41
N PHE A 88 -9.28 -7.91 6.34
CA PHE A 88 -10.29 -7.76 5.28
C PHE A 88 -10.83 -6.33 5.20
N ASN A 89 -11.24 -5.77 6.35
CA ASN A 89 -11.84 -4.44 6.36
C ASN A 89 -10.89 -3.38 5.78
N ASN A 90 -9.62 -3.35 6.20
CA ASN A 90 -8.68 -2.36 5.71
C ASN A 90 -8.25 -2.62 4.25
N ALA A 91 -8.10 -3.87 3.84
CA ALA A 91 -7.81 -4.23 2.45
C ALA A 91 -8.97 -3.85 1.51
N ALA A 92 -10.21 -4.18 1.88
CA ALA A 92 -11.40 -3.83 1.11
C ALA A 92 -11.61 -2.31 1.04
N GLN A 93 -11.36 -1.58 2.13
CA GLN A 93 -11.43 -0.12 2.11
C GLN A 93 -10.35 0.50 1.23
N MET A 94 -9.12 -0.02 1.27
CA MET A 94 -8.06 0.42 0.36
C MET A 94 -8.50 0.22 -1.09
N TRP A 95 -8.94 -0.98 -1.45
CA TRP A 95 -9.40 -1.32 -2.79
C TRP A 95 -10.57 -0.44 -3.25
N ASN A 96 -11.58 -0.25 -2.39
CA ASN A 96 -12.75 0.59 -2.69
C ASN A 96 -12.38 2.06 -2.93
N HIS A 97 -11.43 2.61 -2.17
CA HIS A 97 -11.00 3.99 -2.36
C HIS A 97 -10.24 4.18 -3.67
N GLU A 98 -9.35 3.24 -4.02
CA GLU A 98 -8.65 3.27 -5.31
C GLU A 98 -9.65 3.21 -6.47
N PHE A 99 -10.59 2.26 -6.42
CA PHE A 99 -11.64 2.16 -7.42
C PHE A 99 -12.49 3.43 -7.49
N PHE A 100 -12.89 4.00 -6.33
CA PHE A 100 -13.69 5.22 -6.27
C PHE A 100 -12.98 6.40 -6.94
N PHE A 101 -11.73 6.64 -6.62
CA PHE A 101 -10.98 7.76 -7.21
C PHE A 101 -10.76 7.58 -8.72
N ASP A 102 -10.55 6.36 -9.19
CA ASP A 102 -10.38 6.05 -10.60
C ASP A 102 -11.68 6.22 -11.42
N GLN A 103 -12.85 6.25 -10.77
CA GLN A 103 -14.15 6.51 -11.44
C GLN A 103 -14.45 8.00 -11.64
N LEU A 104 -13.73 8.89 -10.98
CA LEU A 104 -13.96 10.32 -11.09
C LEU A 104 -13.07 10.94 -12.18
N SER A 105 -13.63 11.90 -12.91
CA SER A 105 -12.91 12.62 -13.96
C SER A 105 -13.34 14.08 -13.98
N PRO A 106 -12.40 15.02 -14.10
CA PRO A 106 -12.71 16.43 -14.35
C PRO A 106 -13.49 16.63 -15.67
N ASP A 107 -13.23 15.75 -16.65
CA ASP A 107 -13.84 15.79 -17.98
C ASP A 107 -15.03 14.81 -18.10
N GLY A 108 -15.56 14.34 -16.96
CA GLY A 108 -16.66 13.39 -16.92
C GLY A 108 -17.94 13.93 -17.60
N GLU A 109 -18.59 13.09 -18.42
CA GLU A 109 -19.87 13.44 -19.01
C GLU A 109 -21.01 13.31 -18.00
N ALA A 110 -21.97 14.24 -18.07
CA ALA A 110 -23.12 14.27 -17.15
C ALA A 110 -24.14 13.16 -17.40
N ARG A 111 -23.97 12.35 -18.45
CA ARG A 111 -24.93 11.30 -18.85
C ARG A 111 -24.20 10.00 -19.22
N PRO A 112 -24.77 8.85 -18.85
CA PRO A 112 -24.28 7.57 -19.32
C PRO A 112 -24.37 7.49 -20.86
N THR A 113 -23.49 6.71 -21.47
CA THR A 113 -23.47 6.42 -22.89
C THR A 113 -23.46 4.91 -23.14
N GLY A 114 -23.77 4.51 -24.38
CA GLY A 114 -23.71 3.10 -24.78
C GLY A 114 -24.68 2.20 -24.00
N ALA A 115 -24.19 1.06 -23.54
CA ALA A 115 -24.98 0.04 -22.84
C ALA A 115 -25.52 0.46 -21.46
N LEU A 116 -25.12 1.61 -20.96
CA LEU A 116 -25.60 2.16 -19.68
C LEU A 116 -26.80 3.09 -19.83
N LEU A 117 -27.28 3.32 -21.06
CA LEU A 117 -28.54 3.99 -21.36
C LEU A 117 -29.71 3.01 -21.31
#